data_930fd7892cedf07ddc166f8dbd26bef4
#
_entry.id   930fd7892cedf07ddc166f8dbd26bef4
#
_cell.length_a   1.000
_cell.length_b   1.000
_cell.length_c   1.000
_cell.angle_alpha   90.00
_cell.angle_beta   90.00
_cell.angle_gamma   90.00
#
_symmetry.space_group_name_H-M   'P 1'
#
loop_
_entity.id
_entity.type
_entity.pdbx_description
1 polymer ?
#
loop_
_entity_poly.entity_id
_entity_poly.type
_entity_poly.pdbx_seq_one_letter_code
_entity_poly.pdbx_strand_id
1 'polypeptide(L)'
;PKRRTKGQIAIEAGLAPLADQLLDNPTLDPDITANDFINPEKGIEDRKAALDGAKFILMERFAEDAKLLAKLRGMLQRNGHIESKVITGKEKDGAKYQDYFEHSEALSHIPSHRALAMLRARNEGIISLTINPNPSLEDGNAECVRIIADHYKLDVLASPWLKQVAQWTWKIKLALPLENEFLAKIREVAEQGAIDVFAKNLNDLLMAAPAGAKTI
;
A
#
# COMPACT_ATOMS: atom_id res chain seq x y z
N PRO A 1 -22.86 6.29 13.02
CA PRO A 1 -23.14 6.40 11.60
C PRO A 1 -21.81 6.46 10.83
N LYS A 2 -21.65 5.60 9.81
CA LYS A 2 -20.45 5.57 8.99
C LYS A 2 -20.39 6.92 8.24
N ARG A 3 -19.25 7.63 8.33
CA ARG A 3 -19.06 8.90 7.64
C ARG A 3 -19.14 8.67 6.13
N ARG A 4 -19.92 9.49 5.40
CA ARG A 4 -20.03 9.43 3.94
C ARG A 4 -18.65 9.67 3.32
N THR A 5 -18.32 8.88 2.31
CA THR A 5 -17.10 9.07 1.53
C THR A 5 -17.31 10.17 0.48
N LYS A 6 -16.21 10.71 -0.06
CA LYS A 6 -16.28 11.69 -1.14
C LYS A 6 -16.92 11.12 -2.41
N GLY A 7 -16.70 9.83 -2.71
CA GLY A 7 -17.35 9.14 -3.82
C GLY A 7 -18.86 9.00 -3.61
N GLN A 8 -19.30 8.65 -2.40
CA GLN A 8 -20.73 8.58 -2.09
C GLN A 8 -21.43 9.94 -2.23
N ILE A 9 -20.79 11.01 -1.74
CA ILE A 9 -21.29 12.38 -1.90
C ILE A 9 -21.42 12.74 -3.38
N ALA A 10 -20.42 12.39 -4.20
CA ALA A 10 -20.43 12.63 -5.64
C ALA A 10 -21.53 11.82 -6.36
N ILE A 11 -21.80 10.58 -5.95
CA ILE A 11 -22.90 9.77 -6.49
C ILE A 11 -24.25 10.42 -6.16
N GLU A 12 -24.45 10.86 -4.93
CA GLU A 12 -25.65 11.55 -4.48
C GLU A 12 -25.87 12.89 -5.23
N ALA A 13 -24.77 13.55 -5.62
CA ALA A 13 -24.80 14.75 -6.45
C ALA A 13 -25.09 14.49 -7.94
N GLY A 14 -25.16 13.21 -8.36
CA GLY A 14 -25.51 12.82 -9.73
C GLY A 14 -24.34 12.69 -10.67
N LEU A 15 -23.09 12.51 -10.17
CA LEU A 15 -21.87 12.45 -10.98
C LEU A 15 -21.49 11.03 -11.45
N ALA A 16 -22.23 9.99 -11.06
CA ALA A 16 -21.97 8.62 -11.52
C ALA A 16 -22.00 8.49 -13.05
N PRO A 17 -22.98 9.07 -13.80
CA PRO A 17 -22.98 9.00 -15.26
C PRO A 17 -21.76 9.68 -15.89
N LEU A 18 -21.25 10.78 -15.33
CA LEU A 18 -20.03 11.43 -15.80
C LEU A 18 -18.82 10.50 -15.66
N ALA A 19 -18.68 9.86 -14.49
CA ALA A 19 -17.62 8.89 -14.24
C ALA A 19 -17.67 7.73 -15.24
N ASP A 20 -18.85 7.18 -15.50
CA ASP A 20 -19.05 6.08 -16.43
C ASP A 20 -18.75 6.50 -17.88
N GLN A 21 -19.24 7.66 -18.34
CA GLN A 21 -18.96 8.16 -19.68
C GLN A 21 -17.46 8.34 -19.95
N LEU A 22 -16.74 8.94 -19.00
CA LEU A 22 -15.31 9.16 -19.16
C LEU A 22 -14.48 7.87 -19.06
N LEU A 23 -14.98 6.88 -18.32
CA LEU A 23 -14.35 5.57 -18.23
C LEU A 23 -14.55 4.76 -19.53
N ASP A 24 -15.77 4.77 -20.05
CA ASP A 24 -16.15 3.96 -21.21
C ASP A 24 -15.62 4.54 -22.53
N ASN A 25 -15.43 5.87 -22.60
CA ASN A 25 -14.94 6.54 -23.79
C ASN A 25 -13.77 7.49 -23.46
N PRO A 26 -12.52 6.98 -23.50
CA PRO A 26 -11.30 7.76 -23.20
C PRO A 26 -11.04 8.93 -24.17
N THR A 27 -11.73 8.97 -25.32
CA THR A 27 -11.55 10.04 -26.32
C THR A 27 -12.38 11.28 -26.04
N LEU A 28 -13.32 11.22 -25.10
CA LEU A 28 -14.10 12.37 -24.67
C LEU A 28 -13.19 13.40 -23.99
N ASP A 29 -13.43 14.67 -24.30
CA ASP A 29 -12.82 15.77 -23.56
C ASP A 29 -13.50 15.86 -22.19
N PRO A 30 -12.75 15.64 -21.07
CA PRO A 30 -13.33 15.67 -19.75
C PRO A 30 -13.96 17.01 -19.38
N ASP A 31 -13.32 18.13 -19.77
CA ASP A 31 -13.81 19.48 -19.45
C ASP A 31 -15.11 19.81 -20.19
N ILE A 32 -15.22 19.38 -21.45
CA ILE A 32 -16.45 19.56 -22.24
C ILE A 32 -17.57 18.70 -21.65
N THR A 33 -17.29 17.43 -21.40
CA THR A 33 -18.28 16.47 -20.86
C THR A 33 -18.79 16.89 -19.47
N ALA A 34 -17.90 17.44 -18.64
CA ALA A 34 -18.27 17.88 -17.29
C ALA A 34 -19.24 19.08 -17.24
N ASN A 35 -19.36 19.87 -18.34
CA ASN A 35 -20.25 21.02 -18.37
C ASN A 35 -21.71 20.62 -18.09
N ASP A 36 -22.16 19.48 -18.59
CA ASP A 36 -23.52 19.00 -18.46
C ASP A 36 -23.87 18.55 -17.03
N PHE A 37 -22.86 18.45 -16.17
CA PHE A 37 -22.98 17.95 -14.79
C PHE A 37 -22.78 19.06 -13.73
N ILE A 38 -22.63 20.31 -14.14
CA ILE A 38 -22.55 21.45 -13.23
C ILE A 38 -23.93 21.65 -12.60
N ASN A 39 -23.99 21.61 -11.26
CA ASN A 39 -25.20 21.81 -10.50
C ASN A 39 -24.89 22.44 -9.12
N PRO A 40 -24.91 23.78 -9.00
CA PRO A 40 -24.61 24.47 -7.76
C PRO A 40 -25.51 24.09 -6.59
N GLU A 41 -26.78 23.74 -6.85
CA GLU A 41 -27.73 23.30 -5.81
C GLU A 41 -27.28 21.99 -5.13
N LYS A 42 -26.52 21.17 -5.85
CA LYS A 42 -25.92 19.92 -5.34
C LYS A 42 -24.44 20.07 -4.95
N GLY A 43 -23.94 21.30 -4.90
CA GLY A 43 -22.55 21.61 -4.55
C GLY A 43 -21.55 21.37 -5.67
N ILE A 44 -22.01 21.23 -6.92
CA ILE A 44 -21.15 21.11 -8.11
C ILE A 44 -21.10 22.49 -8.80
N GLU A 45 -20.23 23.36 -8.33
CA GLU A 45 -20.18 24.75 -8.74
C GLU A 45 -19.52 24.95 -10.12
N ASP A 46 -18.58 24.07 -10.49
CA ASP A 46 -17.81 24.16 -11.71
C ASP A 46 -17.40 22.80 -12.28
N ARG A 47 -16.77 22.82 -13.46
CA ARG A 47 -16.25 21.61 -14.12
C ARG A 47 -15.24 20.85 -13.28
N LYS A 48 -14.40 21.57 -12.55
CA LYS A 48 -13.38 20.95 -11.69
C LYS A 48 -14.04 20.15 -10.57
N ALA A 49 -15.05 20.71 -9.92
CA ALA A 49 -15.83 20.02 -8.89
C ALA A 49 -16.51 18.75 -9.45
N ALA A 50 -17.08 18.84 -10.67
CA ALA A 50 -17.67 17.68 -11.35
C ALA A 50 -16.62 16.59 -11.65
N LEU A 51 -15.48 16.96 -12.21
CA LEU A 51 -14.39 16.02 -12.52
C LEU A 51 -13.73 15.42 -11.29
N ASP A 52 -13.56 16.19 -10.22
CA ASP A 52 -13.03 15.68 -8.95
C ASP A 52 -14.02 14.68 -8.32
N GLY A 53 -15.32 14.97 -8.36
CA GLY A 53 -16.35 14.04 -7.91
C GLY A 53 -16.36 12.74 -8.69
N ALA A 54 -16.34 12.80 -10.03
CA ALA A 54 -16.26 11.63 -10.90
C ALA A 54 -14.98 10.80 -10.62
N LYS A 55 -13.86 11.48 -10.38
CA LYS A 55 -12.59 10.85 -10.00
C LYS A 55 -12.73 10.08 -8.69
N PHE A 56 -13.31 10.68 -7.65
CA PHE A 56 -13.52 9.99 -6.37
C PHE A 56 -14.42 8.77 -6.50
N ILE A 57 -15.44 8.81 -7.36
CA ILE A 57 -16.29 7.64 -7.65
C ILE A 57 -15.46 6.50 -8.22
N LEU A 58 -14.66 6.76 -9.25
CA LEU A 58 -13.82 5.72 -9.87
C LEU A 58 -12.75 5.21 -8.92
N MET A 59 -12.09 6.08 -8.17
CA MET A 59 -11.09 5.70 -7.19
C MET A 59 -11.65 4.74 -6.12
N GLU A 60 -12.85 4.99 -5.63
CA GLU A 60 -13.49 4.13 -4.64
C GLU A 60 -13.92 2.80 -5.25
N ARG A 61 -14.50 2.81 -6.45
CA ARG A 61 -14.86 1.61 -7.20
C ARG A 61 -13.64 0.72 -7.45
N PHE A 62 -12.50 1.31 -7.86
CA PHE A 62 -11.27 0.58 -8.12
C PHE A 62 -10.64 0.03 -6.83
N ALA A 63 -10.71 0.79 -5.75
CA ALA A 63 -10.16 0.37 -4.46
C ALA A 63 -10.94 -0.78 -3.79
N GLU A 64 -12.19 -1.00 -4.16
CA GLU A 64 -13.03 -2.09 -3.66
C GLU A 64 -13.00 -3.35 -4.54
N ASP A 65 -12.32 -3.30 -5.69
CA ASP A 65 -12.21 -4.44 -6.61
C ASP A 65 -11.27 -5.52 -6.08
N ALA A 66 -11.87 -6.63 -5.64
CA ALA A 66 -11.13 -7.76 -5.08
C ALA A 66 -10.12 -8.39 -6.06
N LYS A 67 -10.41 -8.38 -7.38
CA LYS A 67 -9.51 -8.92 -8.40
C LYS A 67 -8.29 -8.01 -8.62
N LEU A 68 -8.51 -6.69 -8.62
CA LEU A 68 -7.42 -5.72 -8.67
C LEU A 68 -6.53 -5.85 -7.42
N LEU A 69 -7.13 -5.88 -6.24
CA LEU A 69 -6.41 -6.04 -4.97
C LEU A 69 -5.58 -7.33 -4.94
N ALA A 70 -6.11 -8.44 -5.43
CA ALA A 70 -5.36 -9.70 -5.53
C ALA A 70 -4.14 -9.57 -6.45
N LYS A 71 -4.26 -8.88 -7.60
CA LYS A 71 -3.13 -8.62 -8.50
C LYS A 71 -2.04 -7.77 -7.84
N LEU A 72 -2.44 -6.69 -7.17
CA LEU A 72 -1.51 -5.80 -6.45
C LEU A 72 -0.79 -6.52 -5.31
N ARG A 73 -1.52 -7.30 -4.49
CA ARG A 73 -0.92 -8.13 -3.44
C ARG A 73 0.08 -9.13 -3.99
N GLY A 74 -0.28 -9.81 -5.08
CA GLY A 74 0.60 -10.78 -5.73
C GLY A 74 1.89 -10.13 -6.27
N MET A 75 1.78 -8.93 -6.84
CA MET A 75 2.94 -8.18 -7.31
C MET A 75 3.82 -7.72 -6.13
N LEU A 76 3.24 -7.12 -5.10
CA LEU A 76 3.97 -6.71 -3.90
C LEU A 76 4.69 -7.89 -3.24
N GLN A 77 4.05 -9.06 -3.13
CA GLN A 77 4.66 -10.26 -2.55
C GLN A 77 5.89 -10.74 -3.35
N ARG A 78 5.88 -10.59 -4.69
CA ARG A 78 6.99 -11.03 -5.54
C ARG A 78 8.11 -10.02 -5.64
N ASN A 79 7.79 -8.76 -5.83
CA ASN A 79 8.73 -7.71 -6.21
C ASN A 79 8.98 -6.68 -5.10
N GLY A 80 8.07 -6.60 -4.13
CA GLY A 80 8.12 -5.59 -3.09
C GLY A 80 9.26 -5.80 -2.10
N HIS A 81 9.79 -4.69 -1.61
CA HIS A 81 10.78 -4.65 -0.55
C HIS A 81 10.26 -3.86 0.64
N ILE A 82 10.62 -4.30 1.84
CA ILE A 82 10.56 -3.45 3.01
C ILE A 82 11.80 -2.56 3.01
N GLU A 83 11.59 -1.27 3.20
CA GLU A 83 12.67 -0.30 3.32
C GLU A 83 12.63 0.36 4.68
N SER A 84 13.78 0.49 5.31
CA SER A 84 13.93 1.20 6.56
C SER A 84 14.88 2.37 6.41
N LYS A 85 14.52 3.50 7.05
CA LYS A 85 15.38 4.69 7.13
C LYS A 85 15.36 5.23 8.55
N VAL A 86 16.54 5.64 9.04
CA VAL A 86 16.64 6.30 10.33
C VAL A 86 15.86 7.63 10.31
N ILE A 87 15.16 7.92 11.41
CA ILE A 87 14.50 9.19 11.60
C ILE A 87 15.56 10.22 11.96
N THR A 88 15.59 11.33 11.25
CA THR A 88 16.59 12.40 11.45
C THR A 88 16.71 12.79 12.92
N GLY A 89 17.92 12.77 13.45
CA GLY A 89 18.22 13.09 14.84
C GLY A 89 18.11 11.91 15.81
N LYS A 90 17.78 10.68 15.32
CA LYS A 90 17.68 9.47 16.14
C LYS A 90 18.88 8.53 16.00
N GLU A 91 19.91 8.92 15.26
CA GLU A 91 21.09 8.10 14.99
C GLU A 91 21.81 7.68 16.28
N LYS A 92 21.95 8.58 17.25
CA LYS A 92 22.62 8.30 18.54
C LYS A 92 21.76 7.42 19.44
N ASP A 93 20.46 7.72 19.55
CA ASP A 93 19.51 6.96 20.37
C ASP A 93 19.35 5.53 19.83
N GLY A 94 19.47 5.37 18.52
CA GLY A 94 19.24 4.13 17.80
C GLY A 94 20.48 3.32 17.46
N ALA A 95 21.65 3.57 18.06
CA ALA A 95 22.92 2.93 17.70
C ALA A 95 22.83 1.38 17.62
N LYS A 96 22.01 0.74 18.47
CA LYS A 96 21.78 -0.71 18.44
C LYS A 96 21.04 -1.21 17.18
N TYR A 97 20.43 -0.29 16.39
CA TYR A 97 19.73 -0.58 15.14
C TYR A 97 20.45 -0.04 13.91
N GLN A 98 21.74 0.26 14.03
CA GLN A 98 22.53 0.87 12.96
C GLN A 98 22.44 0.12 11.63
N ASP A 99 22.34 -1.21 11.64
CA ASP A 99 22.22 -2.05 10.44
C ASP A 99 20.90 -1.77 9.66
N TYR A 100 19.93 -1.12 10.30
CA TYR A 100 18.63 -0.81 9.71
C TYR A 100 18.43 0.68 9.45
N PHE A 101 19.46 1.51 9.56
CA PHE A 101 19.38 2.94 9.29
C PHE A 101 19.15 3.26 7.82
N GLU A 102 19.64 2.38 6.95
CA GLU A 102 19.36 2.39 5.51
C GLU A 102 19.40 0.94 5.03
N HIS A 103 18.24 0.29 5.01
CA HIS A 103 18.16 -1.14 4.69
C HIS A 103 16.97 -1.39 3.77
N SER A 104 17.14 -2.31 2.81
CA SER A 104 16.11 -2.78 1.89
C SER A 104 16.18 -4.29 1.77
N GLU A 105 15.06 -4.96 1.91
CA GLU A 105 14.99 -6.42 1.84
C GLU A 105 13.68 -6.89 1.19
N ALA A 106 13.76 -7.95 0.37
CA ALA A 106 12.59 -8.48 -0.33
C ALA A 106 11.55 -9.03 0.64
N LEU A 107 10.28 -8.67 0.45
CA LEU A 107 9.15 -9.11 1.28
C LEU A 107 9.01 -10.63 1.34
N SER A 108 9.41 -11.32 0.26
CA SER A 108 9.27 -12.78 0.15
C SER A 108 10.24 -13.60 1.01
N HIS A 109 11.33 -12.98 1.51
CA HIS A 109 12.43 -13.70 2.14
C HIS A 109 12.96 -13.07 3.43
N ILE A 110 12.20 -12.22 4.11
CA ILE A 110 12.65 -11.57 5.34
C ILE A 110 12.80 -12.59 6.47
N PRO A 111 13.99 -12.75 7.05
CA PRO A 111 14.16 -13.58 8.24
C PRO A 111 13.42 -12.99 9.44
N SER A 112 12.79 -13.85 10.25
CA SER A 112 11.97 -13.45 11.40
C SER A 112 12.70 -12.52 12.38
N HIS A 113 13.97 -12.80 12.68
CA HIS A 113 14.76 -11.99 13.61
C HIS A 113 15.02 -10.58 13.09
N ARG A 114 15.24 -10.39 11.76
CA ARG A 114 15.40 -9.06 11.15
C ARG A 114 14.08 -8.30 11.10
N ALA A 115 13.01 -8.98 10.71
CA ALA A 115 11.67 -8.39 10.73
C ALA A 115 11.31 -7.86 12.12
N LEU A 116 11.52 -8.66 13.17
CA LEU A 116 11.26 -8.25 14.55
C LEU A 116 12.16 -7.10 15.01
N ALA A 117 13.44 -7.08 14.62
CA ALA A 117 14.35 -5.99 14.93
C ALA A 117 13.90 -4.67 14.30
N MET A 118 13.53 -4.68 13.00
CA MET A 118 13.01 -3.51 12.30
C MET A 118 11.68 -3.01 12.89
N LEU A 119 10.75 -3.93 13.20
CA LEU A 119 9.47 -3.56 13.83
C LEU A 119 9.68 -2.96 15.22
N ARG A 120 10.62 -3.47 16.00
CA ARG A 120 10.99 -2.90 17.31
C ARG A 120 11.60 -1.52 17.16
N ALA A 121 12.55 -1.35 16.25
CA ALA A 121 13.18 -0.05 15.99
C ALA A 121 12.16 1.00 15.54
N ARG A 122 11.16 0.61 14.72
CA ARG A 122 10.04 1.47 14.34
C ARG A 122 9.18 1.85 15.56
N ASN A 123 8.83 0.88 16.42
CA ASN A 123 8.03 1.13 17.61
C ASN A 123 8.74 2.02 18.63
N GLU A 124 10.06 1.95 18.70
CA GLU A 124 10.90 2.84 19.51
C GLU A 124 11.09 4.23 18.86
N GLY A 125 10.54 4.48 17.67
CA GLY A 125 10.64 5.74 16.96
C GLY A 125 12.04 6.06 16.43
N ILE A 126 12.85 5.04 16.15
CA ILE A 126 14.22 5.17 15.63
C ILE A 126 14.25 5.17 14.11
N ILE A 127 13.47 4.29 13.49
CA ILE A 127 13.41 4.17 12.03
C ILE A 127 11.97 4.32 11.52
N SER A 128 11.83 4.75 10.28
CA SER A 128 10.61 4.59 9.50
C SER A 128 10.67 3.30 8.69
N LEU A 129 9.53 2.66 8.48
CA LEU A 129 9.38 1.50 7.60
C LEU A 129 8.37 1.83 6.52
N THR A 130 8.72 1.52 5.28
CA THR A 130 7.86 1.66 4.11
C THR A 130 7.95 0.42 3.23
N ILE A 131 6.96 0.22 2.37
CA ILE A 131 7.01 -0.81 1.33
C ILE A 131 7.27 -0.13 -0.01
N ASN A 132 8.40 -0.46 -0.64
CA ASN A 132 8.68 -0.10 -2.02
C ASN A 132 8.12 -1.21 -2.93
N PRO A 133 7.13 -0.94 -3.78
CA PRO A 133 6.51 -1.96 -4.61
C PRO A 133 7.46 -2.65 -5.59
N ASN A 134 8.40 -1.90 -6.17
CA ASN A 134 9.41 -2.42 -7.07
C ASN A 134 10.69 -1.56 -7.05
N PRO A 135 11.71 -1.96 -6.28
CA PRO A 135 12.96 -1.22 -6.16
C PRO A 135 13.84 -1.26 -7.42
N SER A 136 13.49 -2.08 -8.42
CA SER A 136 14.19 -2.12 -9.70
C SER A 136 13.80 -0.94 -10.62
N LEU A 137 12.75 -0.20 -10.28
CA LEU A 137 12.29 0.99 -11.00
C LEU A 137 12.70 2.25 -10.24
N GLU A 138 12.96 3.33 -10.97
CA GLU A 138 13.21 4.67 -10.39
C GLU A 138 12.01 5.12 -9.52
N ASP A 139 10.78 4.90 -10.02
CA ASP A 139 9.55 5.02 -9.23
C ASP A 139 8.91 3.64 -9.08
N GLY A 140 9.12 3.00 -7.95
CA GLY A 140 8.54 1.68 -7.64
C GLY A 140 7.02 1.65 -7.66
N ASN A 141 6.35 2.81 -7.48
CA ASN A 141 4.89 2.92 -7.53
C ASN A 141 4.34 2.86 -8.97
N ALA A 142 5.17 3.17 -9.97
CA ALA A 142 4.74 3.20 -11.37
C ALA A 142 4.14 1.86 -11.83
N GLU A 143 4.67 0.74 -11.32
CA GLU A 143 4.13 -0.59 -11.64
C GLU A 143 2.72 -0.80 -11.08
N CYS A 144 2.46 -0.31 -9.87
CA CYS A 144 1.12 -0.37 -9.27
C CYS A 144 0.10 0.43 -10.08
N VAL A 145 0.47 1.63 -10.51
CA VAL A 145 -0.36 2.47 -11.37
C VAL A 145 -0.63 1.78 -12.71
N ARG A 146 0.39 1.15 -13.31
CA ARG A 146 0.25 0.38 -14.55
C ARG A 146 -0.70 -0.80 -14.37
N ILE A 147 -0.61 -1.56 -13.28
CA ILE A 147 -1.51 -2.67 -12.99
C ILE A 147 -2.97 -2.20 -12.89
N ILE A 148 -3.21 -1.04 -12.26
CA ILE A 148 -4.56 -0.45 -12.18
C ILE A 148 -5.05 -0.08 -13.58
N ALA A 149 -4.24 0.61 -14.37
CA ALA A 149 -4.59 1.01 -15.73
C ALA A 149 -4.87 -0.21 -16.62
N ASP A 150 -4.02 -1.22 -16.59
CA ASP A 150 -4.17 -2.45 -17.37
C ASP A 150 -5.42 -3.25 -16.96
N HIS A 151 -5.73 -3.28 -15.66
CA HIS A 151 -6.89 -4.02 -15.15
C HIS A 151 -8.20 -3.49 -15.70
N TYR A 152 -8.34 -2.17 -15.79
CA TYR A 152 -9.51 -1.50 -16.34
C TYR A 152 -9.36 -1.13 -17.82
N LYS A 153 -8.26 -1.52 -18.47
CA LYS A 153 -7.96 -1.19 -19.88
C LYS A 153 -8.02 0.32 -20.14
N LEU A 154 -7.54 1.11 -19.19
CA LEU A 154 -7.54 2.57 -19.31
C LEU A 154 -6.59 3.00 -20.40
N ASP A 155 -7.08 3.77 -21.38
CA ASP A 155 -6.22 4.44 -22.35
C ASP A 155 -5.61 5.71 -21.70
N VAL A 156 -4.53 5.49 -20.97
CA VAL A 156 -3.83 6.56 -20.24
C VAL A 156 -3.05 7.50 -21.16
N LEU A 157 -2.85 7.11 -22.43
CA LEU A 157 -2.23 7.95 -23.44
C LEU A 157 -3.25 8.90 -24.07
N ALA A 158 -4.46 8.40 -24.36
CA ALA A 158 -5.55 9.20 -24.91
C ALA A 158 -6.17 10.11 -23.83
N SER A 159 -6.21 9.68 -22.56
CA SER A 159 -6.84 10.43 -21.48
C SER A 159 -5.90 10.67 -20.30
N PRO A 160 -5.27 11.87 -20.21
CA PRO A 160 -4.51 12.29 -19.04
C PRO A 160 -5.33 12.27 -17.74
N TRP A 161 -6.64 12.49 -17.84
CA TRP A 161 -7.55 12.43 -16.70
C TRP A 161 -7.67 11.01 -16.14
N LEU A 162 -7.83 9.98 -16.99
CA LEU A 162 -7.83 8.57 -16.58
C LEU A 162 -6.48 8.15 -15.99
N LYS A 163 -5.36 8.65 -16.56
CA LYS A 163 -4.03 8.46 -15.97
C LYS A 163 -3.99 8.97 -14.53
N GLN A 164 -4.53 10.16 -14.30
CA GLN A 164 -4.60 10.75 -12.96
C GLN A 164 -5.51 9.93 -12.03
N VAL A 165 -6.62 9.39 -12.51
CA VAL A 165 -7.48 8.49 -11.74
C VAL A 165 -6.69 7.26 -11.25
N ALA A 166 -5.93 6.60 -12.13
CA ALA A 166 -5.10 5.45 -11.74
C ALA A 166 -4.03 5.83 -10.71
N GLN A 167 -3.32 6.94 -10.92
CA GLN A 167 -2.31 7.44 -9.99
C GLN A 167 -2.88 7.77 -8.60
N TRP A 168 -4.04 8.42 -8.55
CA TRP A 168 -4.67 8.80 -7.29
C TRP A 168 -5.32 7.62 -6.59
N THR A 169 -5.84 6.64 -7.34
CA THR A 169 -6.30 5.37 -6.78
C THR A 169 -5.18 4.70 -5.99
N TRP A 170 -4.00 4.56 -6.60
CA TRP A 170 -2.85 4.01 -5.89
C TRP A 170 -2.45 4.88 -4.69
N LYS A 171 -2.11 6.13 -4.94
CA LYS A 171 -1.52 7.03 -3.93
C LYS A 171 -2.43 7.30 -2.73
N ILE A 172 -3.73 7.49 -2.99
CA ILE A 172 -4.68 7.98 -1.96
C ILE A 172 -5.46 6.83 -1.33
N LYS A 173 -5.81 5.80 -2.10
CA LYS A 173 -6.71 4.74 -1.63
C LYS A 173 -6.01 3.44 -1.30
N LEU A 174 -4.95 3.06 -2.00
CA LEU A 174 -4.41 1.71 -1.93
C LEU A 174 -3.02 1.60 -1.28
N ALA A 175 -2.13 2.55 -1.48
CA ALA A 175 -0.75 2.46 -1.03
C ALA A 175 -0.64 2.24 0.48
N LEU A 176 -1.21 3.13 1.28
CA LEU A 176 -1.12 3.03 2.74
C LEU A 176 -1.88 1.83 3.33
N PRO A 177 -3.11 1.49 2.91
CA PRO A 177 -3.78 0.28 3.37
C PRO A 177 -3.01 -1.00 3.07
N LEU A 178 -2.47 -1.15 1.86
CA LEU A 178 -1.67 -2.31 1.49
C LEU A 178 -0.34 -2.36 2.24
N GLU A 179 0.34 -1.23 2.42
CA GLU A 179 1.54 -1.15 3.26
C GLU A 179 1.27 -1.65 4.68
N ASN A 180 0.20 -1.16 5.30
CA ASN A 180 -0.18 -1.59 6.65
C ASN A 180 -0.53 -3.09 6.71
N GLU A 181 -1.22 -3.60 5.69
CA GLU A 181 -1.55 -5.03 5.58
C GLU A 181 -0.27 -5.88 5.51
N PHE A 182 0.70 -5.51 4.67
CA PHE A 182 1.95 -6.24 4.55
C PHE A 182 2.81 -6.15 5.81
N LEU A 183 2.90 -4.99 6.44
CA LEU A 183 3.63 -4.84 7.71
C LEU A 183 3.00 -5.65 8.84
N ALA A 184 1.67 -5.73 8.90
CA ALA A 184 0.97 -6.60 9.85
C ALA A 184 1.24 -8.08 9.59
N LYS A 185 1.19 -8.51 8.33
CA LYS A 185 1.51 -9.89 7.93
C LYS A 185 2.96 -10.27 8.24
N ILE A 186 3.92 -9.36 7.97
CA ILE A 186 5.33 -9.57 8.32
C ILE A 186 5.49 -9.77 9.82
N ARG A 187 4.81 -8.97 10.63
CA ARG A 187 4.83 -9.11 12.09
C ARG A 187 4.32 -10.48 12.53
N GLU A 188 3.15 -10.89 12.05
CA GLU A 188 2.54 -12.16 12.39
C GLU A 188 3.45 -13.35 12.06
N VAL A 189 3.99 -13.38 10.83
CA VAL A 189 4.91 -14.43 10.38
C VAL A 189 6.20 -14.45 11.19
N ALA A 190 6.75 -13.26 11.51
CA ALA A 190 7.98 -13.15 12.27
C ALA A 190 7.80 -13.58 13.75
N GLU A 191 6.69 -13.23 14.37
CA GLU A 191 6.36 -13.65 15.73
C GLU A 191 6.16 -15.18 15.80
N GLN A 192 5.45 -15.77 14.84
CA GLN A 192 5.28 -17.23 14.76
C GLN A 192 6.62 -17.94 14.55
N GLY A 193 7.46 -17.45 13.64
CA GLY A 193 8.79 -18.03 13.41
C GLY A 193 9.69 -17.97 14.65
N ALA A 194 9.60 -16.91 15.45
CA ALA A 194 10.33 -16.81 16.71
C ALA A 194 9.84 -17.83 17.75
N ILE A 195 8.54 -18.04 17.83
CA ILE A 195 7.94 -19.06 18.72
C ILE A 195 8.38 -20.47 18.31
N ASP A 196 8.39 -20.76 17.01
CA ASP A 196 8.79 -22.08 16.48
C ASP A 196 10.27 -22.39 16.79
N VAL A 197 11.15 -21.39 16.63
CA VAL A 197 12.58 -21.51 16.98
C VAL A 197 12.74 -21.76 18.48
N PHE A 198 12.02 -21.01 19.32
CA PHE A 198 12.08 -21.17 20.78
C PHE A 198 11.58 -22.57 21.19
N ALA A 199 10.45 -23.02 20.66
CA ALA A 199 9.88 -24.33 20.92
C ALA A 199 10.85 -25.45 20.54
N LYS A 200 11.50 -25.34 19.37
CA LYS A 200 12.53 -26.29 18.94
C LYS A 200 13.71 -26.34 19.89
N ASN A 201 14.27 -25.18 20.24
CA ASN A 201 15.42 -25.08 21.15
C ASN A 201 15.08 -25.66 22.53
N LEU A 202 13.86 -25.40 23.04
CA LEU A 202 13.41 -25.94 24.31
C LEU A 202 13.30 -27.45 24.24
N ASN A 203 12.73 -28.00 23.18
CA ASN A 203 12.65 -29.44 22.95
C ASN A 203 14.03 -30.10 22.90
N ASP A 204 14.96 -29.50 22.16
CA ASP A 204 16.36 -29.98 22.04
C ASP A 204 17.05 -29.98 23.41
N LEU A 205 16.81 -28.98 24.26
CA LEU A 205 17.36 -28.91 25.63
C LEU A 205 16.73 -29.98 26.54
N LEU A 206 15.43 -30.22 26.47
CA LEU A 206 14.73 -31.20 27.28
C LEU A 206 15.08 -32.63 26.88
N MET A 207 15.39 -32.87 25.61
CA MET A 207 15.76 -34.16 25.07
C MET A 207 17.27 -34.41 25.09
N ALA A 208 18.07 -33.42 25.45
CA ALA A 208 19.51 -33.57 25.59
C ALA A 208 19.85 -34.55 26.71
N ALA A 209 20.80 -35.47 26.47
CA ALA A 209 21.28 -36.39 27.49
C ALA A 209 21.82 -35.63 28.70
N PRO A 210 21.54 -36.05 29.93
CA PRO A 210 22.04 -35.39 31.13
C PRO A 210 23.56 -35.28 31.06
N ALA A 211 24.08 -34.07 31.31
CA ALA A 211 25.53 -33.87 31.42
C ALA A 211 26.00 -34.80 32.55
N GLY A 212 26.85 -35.80 32.22
CA GLY A 212 27.41 -36.70 33.21
C GLY A 212 28.08 -35.95 34.36
N ALA A 213 28.26 -36.58 35.50
CA ALA A 213 28.82 -35.99 36.72
C ALA A 213 30.09 -35.18 36.38
N LYS A 214 30.00 -33.83 36.49
CA LYS A 214 31.15 -32.94 36.42
C LYS A 214 31.64 -32.73 37.85
N THR A 215 32.85 -33.16 38.13
CA THR A 215 33.57 -32.81 39.35
C THR A 215 33.87 -31.29 39.30
N ILE A 216 33.41 -30.53 40.29
CA ILE A 216 33.71 -29.13 40.46
C ILE A 216 35.11 -29.00 41.04
#